data_b8d8737780e87aa867e149a96b3980f0
#
_entry.id   b8d8737780e87aa867e149a96b3980f0
#
_cell.length_a   1.000
_cell.length_b   1.000
_cell.length_c   1.000
_cell.angle_alpha   90.00
_cell.angle_beta   90.00
_cell.angle_gamma   90.00
#
_symmetry.space_group_name_H-M   'P 1'
#
loop_
_entity.id
_entity.type
_entity.pdbx_description
1 polymer ?
#
loop_
_entity_poly.entity_id
_entity_poly.type
_entity_poly.pdbx_seq_one_letter_code
_entity_poly.pdbx_strand_id
1 'polypeptide(L)'
;MGNIIAVCVSEQKGTQKKNVNSAIFIEDWGIEGDAHAGKWHRQVSLLSHDKIEDFRARGAEVIDGAFGENLVVSDIDFRALPIGTRFACNDVLLELTQIGKECHNGCEIFKKMGDCIMPREGVFARVLHGGTINVGDALTVLPPVEQ
;
A
#
# COMPACT_ATOMS: atom_id res chain seq x y z
N MET A 1 -12.98 8.01 -4.11
CA MET A 1 -12.88 6.72 -4.82
C MET A 1 -11.63 6.71 -5.69
N GLY A 2 -10.86 5.65 -5.64
CA GLY A 2 -9.65 5.50 -6.43
C GLY A 2 -9.66 4.23 -7.26
N ASN A 3 -8.62 4.07 -8.08
CA ASN A 3 -8.46 2.86 -8.90
C ASN A 3 -7.16 2.16 -8.53
N ILE A 4 -7.20 0.83 -8.52
CA ILE A 4 -6.02 0.01 -8.27
C ILE A 4 -5.12 0.04 -9.51
N ILE A 5 -3.94 0.64 -9.36
CA ILE A 5 -2.96 0.77 -10.44
C ILE A 5 -1.99 -0.42 -10.44
N ALA A 6 -1.63 -0.91 -9.25
CA ALA A 6 -0.75 -2.06 -9.12
C ALA A 6 -1.06 -2.85 -7.86
N VAL A 7 -0.85 -4.16 -7.92
CA VAL A 7 -0.95 -5.08 -6.79
C VAL A 7 0.40 -5.80 -6.69
N CYS A 8 1.17 -5.50 -5.64
CA CYS A 8 2.56 -5.90 -5.54
C CYS A 8 2.83 -6.80 -4.34
N VAL A 9 3.65 -7.80 -4.53
CA VAL A 9 4.04 -8.75 -3.48
C VAL A 9 5.54 -9.06 -3.56
N SER A 10 6.10 -9.52 -2.46
CA SER A 10 7.45 -10.09 -2.40
C SER A 10 7.48 -11.26 -1.43
N GLU A 11 8.36 -12.21 -1.67
CA GLU A 11 8.52 -13.37 -0.78
C GLU A 11 9.34 -13.03 0.47
N GLN A 12 10.18 -11.98 0.40
CA GLN A 12 11.09 -11.59 1.47
C GLN A 12 10.88 -10.15 1.88
N LYS A 13 10.98 -9.88 3.18
CA LYS A 13 10.95 -8.52 3.73
C LYS A 13 12.20 -7.76 3.29
N GLY A 14 12.05 -6.44 3.15
CA GLY A 14 13.16 -5.56 2.80
C GLY A 14 13.55 -5.58 1.33
N THR A 15 12.81 -6.28 0.48
CA THR A 15 13.03 -6.32 -0.96
C THR A 15 11.97 -5.53 -1.70
N GLN A 16 12.27 -5.15 -2.95
CA GLN A 16 11.26 -4.57 -3.83
C GLN A 16 10.18 -5.59 -4.12
N LYS A 17 8.94 -5.12 -4.22
CA LYS A 17 7.80 -5.96 -4.56
C LYS A 17 7.56 -5.91 -6.07
N LYS A 18 6.91 -6.94 -6.60
CA LYS A 18 6.57 -7.03 -8.02
C LYS A 18 5.07 -6.94 -8.21
N ASN A 19 4.65 -6.21 -9.24
CA ASN A 19 3.24 -6.17 -9.62
C ASN A 19 2.83 -7.52 -10.20
N VAL A 20 1.87 -8.17 -9.54
CA VAL A 20 1.34 -9.48 -9.95
C VAL A 20 -0.06 -9.36 -10.56
N ASN A 21 -0.57 -8.14 -10.71
CA ASN A 21 -1.85 -7.76 -11.30
C ASN A 21 -3.08 -8.20 -10.51
N SER A 22 -3.01 -9.24 -9.70
CA SER A 22 -4.12 -9.76 -8.91
C SER A 22 -3.57 -10.50 -7.69
N ALA A 23 -4.28 -10.40 -6.57
CA ALA A 23 -3.88 -11.13 -5.36
C ALA A 23 -5.10 -11.46 -4.51
N ILE A 24 -4.94 -12.50 -3.69
CA ILE A 24 -5.94 -12.95 -2.71
C ILE A 24 -5.59 -12.32 -1.37
N PHE A 25 -6.58 -11.65 -0.76
CA PHE A 25 -6.46 -11.03 0.55
C PHE A 25 -7.14 -11.95 1.57
N ILE A 26 -6.46 -12.22 2.67
CA ILE A 26 -6.90 -13.15 3.72
C ILE A 26 -7.20 -12.36 4.99
N GLU A 27 -8.39 -12.58 5.56
CA GLU A 27 -8.84 -11.90 6.78
C GLU A 27 -7.83 -12.07 7.91
N ASP A 28 -7.52 -10.95 8.57
CA ASP A 28 -6.55 -10.86 9.68
C ASP A 28 -5.19 -11.50 9.36
N TRP A 29 -4.77 -11.39 8.10
CA TRP A 29 -3.48 -11.95 7.66
C TRP A 29 -2.78 -10.99 6.70
N GLY A 30 -3.38 -10.68 5.57
CA GLY A 30 -2.80 -9.85 4.52
C GLY A 30 -2.94 -10.50 3.15
N ILE A 31 -1.96 -10.27 2.29
CA ILE A 31 -1.95 -10.83 0.93
C ILE A 31 -1.29 -12.20 0.95
N GLU A 32 -1.95 -13.19 0.38
CA GLU A 32 -1.39 -14.53 0.23
C GLU A 32 -0.06 -14.48 -0.52
N GLY A 33 0.97 -15.06 0.10
CA GLY A 33 2.32 -15.12 -0.49
C GLY A 33 3.17 -13.88 -0.28
N ASP A 34 2.66 -12.85 0.38
CA ASP A 34 3.44 -11.63 0.65
C ASP A 34 4.20 -11.73 1.98
N ALA A 35 5.42 -11.20 1.98
CA ALA A 35 6.32 -11.24 3.14
C ALA A 35 5.78 -10.49 4.37
N HIS A 36 4.95 -9.45 4.17
CA HIS A 36 4.38 -8.66 5.26
C HIS A 36 3.07 -9.23 5.82
N ALA A 37 2.56 -10.32 5.24
CA ALA A 37 1.38 -10.99 5.78
C ALA A 37 1.68 -11.52 7.19
N GLY A 38 0.70 -11.41 8.09
CA GLY A 38 0.85 -11.85 9.48
C GLY A 38 -0.18 -11.19 10.38
N LYS A 39 -0.24 -11.65 11.62
CA LYS A 39 -1.18 -11.12 12.61
C LYS A 39 -0.59 -9.88 13.28
N TRP A 40 -0.60 -8.77 12.57
CA TRP A 40 -0.12 -7.48 13.07
C TRP A 40 -0.83 -6.34 12.30
N HIS A 41 -0.47 -5.09 12.59
CA HIS A 41 -1.19 -3.95 12.02
C HIS A 41 -0.69 -3.50 10.64
N ARG A 42 0.43 -4.06 10.16
CA ARG A 42 1.01 -3.73 8.85
C ARG A 42 0.84 -4.85 7.84
N GLN A 43 -0.36 -5.42 7.77
CA GLN A 43 -0.64 -6.56 6.89
C GLN A 43 -0.56 -6.18 5.42
N VAL A 44 -1.01 -4.98 5.07
CA VAL A 44 -1.03 -4.47 3.69
C VAL A 44 -0.53 -3.04 3.71
N SER A 45 0.35 -2.70 2.78
CA SER A 45 0.81 -1.32 2.59
C SER A 45 0.19 -0.71 1.34
N LEU A 46 -0.15 0.57 1.43
CA LEU A 46 -0.78 1.32 0.34
C LEU A 46 0.00 2.61 0.08
N LEU A 47 0.13 2.99 -1.18
CA LEU A 47 0.82 4.20 -1.58
C LEU A 47 0.05 4.86 -2.72
N SER A 48 -0.05 6.19 -2.67
CA SER A 48 -0.74 6.95 -3.71
C SER A 48 0.07 6.94 -5.00
N HIS A 49 -0.59 6.55 -6.10
CA HIS A 49 -0.02 6.62 -7.44
C HIS A 49 0.42 8.05 -7.78
N ASP A 50 -0.38 9.05 -7.37
CA ASP A 50 -0.09 10.45 -7.64
C ASP A 50 1.23 10.88 -7.00
N LYS A 51 1.52 10.40 -5.79
CA LYS A 51 2.78 10.68 -5.08
C LYS A 51 3.98 9.99 -5.73
N ILE A 52 3.78 8.78 -6.26
CA ILE A 52 4.82 8.06 -7.01
C ILE A 52 5.15 8.83 -8.29
N GLU A 53 4.13 9.31 -9.01
CA GLU A 53 4.33 10.07 -10.24
C GLU A 53 5.06 11.39 -9.97
N ASP A 54 4.74 12.09 -8.87
CA ASP A 54 5.46 13.29 -8.46
C ASP A 54 6.95 12.98 -8.21
N PHE A 55 7.23 11.84 -7.58
CA PHE A 55 8.60 11.42 -7.30
C PHE A 55 9.35 11.07 -8.59
N ARG A 56 8.68 10.39 -9.53
CA ARG A 56 9.25 10.11 -10.86
C ARG A 56 9.56 11.40 -11.62
N ALA A 57 8.70 12.41 -11.50
CA ALA A 57 8.92 13.73 -12.12
C ALA A 57 10.17 14.43 -11.57
N ARG A 58 10.62 14.10 -10.36
CA ARG A 58 11.87 14.59 -9.76
C ARG A 58 13.10 13.84 -10.26
N GLY A 59 12.94 12.88 -11.17
CA GLY A 59 14.03 12.10 -11.75
C GLY A 59 14.20 10.69 -11.18
N ALA A 60 13.30 10.24 -10.32
CA ALA A 60 13.38 8.90 -9.75
C ALA A 60 13.02 7.84 -10.79
N GLU A 61 13.88 6.85 -10.95
CA GLU A 61 13.64 5.69 -11.81
C GLU A 61 13.12 4.54 -10.96
N VAL A 62 11.83 4.58 -10.63
CA VAL A 62 11.18 3.59 -9.78
C VAL A 62 9.99 2.98 -10.49
N ILE A 63 9.82 1.67 -10.32
CA ILE A 63 8.65 0.93 -10.80
C ILE A 63 7.68 0.73 -9.63
N ASP A 64 6.44 0.32 -9.92
CA ASP A 64 5.49 -0.02 -8.87
C ASP A 64 6.02 -1.19 -8.06
N GLY A 65 5.93 -1.09 -6.74
CA GLY A 65 6.51 -2.05 -5.81
C GLY A 65 7.91 -1.69 -5.30
N ALA A 66 8.57 -0.69 -5.91
CA ALA A 66 9.95 -0.32 -5.57
C ALA A 66 10.11 0.13 -4.11
N PHE A 67 9.08 0.71 -3.51
CA PHE A 67 9.10 1.18 -2.12
C PHE A 67 8.67 0.10 -1.13
N GLY A 68 8.36 -1.10 -1.59
CA GLY A 68 7.81 -2.16 -0.77
C GLY A 68 6.30 -2.05 -0.56
N GLU A 69 5.62 -1.20 -1.32
CA GLU A 69 4.17 -1.06 -1.25
C GLU A 69 3.45 -2.25 -1.89
N ASN A 70 2.29 -2.59 -1.34
CA ASN A 70 1.42 -3.63 -1.89
C ASN A 70 0.44 -3.07 -2.90
N LEU A 71 -0.35 -2.07 -2.52
CA LEU A 71 -1.36 -1.46 -3.37
C LEU A 71 -0.92 -0.06 -3.78
N VAL A 72 -0.89 0.18 -5.08
CA VAL A 72 -0.72 1.52 -5.66
C VAL A 72 -2.09 1.95 -6.14
N VAL A 73 -2.58 3.08 -5.63
CA VAL A 73 -3.96 3.53 -5.84
C VAL A 73 -3.95 4.98 -6.31
N SER A 74 -4.72 5.27 -7.36
CA SER A 74 -4.88 6.64 -7.88
C SER A 74 -5.98 7.41 -7.15
N ASP A 75 -5.89 8.74 -7.17
CA ASP A 75 -6.95 9.66 -6.74
C ASP A 75 -7.33 9.59 -5.25
N ILE A 76 -6.45 9.07 -4.40
CA ILE A 76 -6.66 9.05 -2.95
C ILE A 76 -5.42 9.62 -2.26
N ASP A 77 -5.61 10.60 -1.39
CA ASP A 77 -4.59 11.06 -0.46
C ASP A 77 -4.74 10.32 0.86
N PHE A 78 -4.03 9.22 0.99
CA PHE A 78 -4.13 8.36 2.18
C PHE A 78 -3.73 9.07 3.47
N ARG A 79 -2.78 10.00 3.38
CA ARG A 79 -2.25 10.70 4.55
C ARG A 79 -3.28 11.63 5.18
N ALA A 80 -4.27 12.08 4.42
CA ALA A 80 -5.33 12.96 4.90
C ALA A 80 -6.43 12.20 5.65
N LEU A 81 -6.38 10.86 5.67
CA LEU A 81 -7.45 10.04 6.24
C LEU A 81 -7.15 9.69 7.70
N PRO A 82 -8.19 9.67 8.58
CA PRO A 82 -7.98 9.27 9.96
C PRO A 82 -7.75 7.77 10.10
N ILE A 83 -7.02 7.38 11.14
CA ILE A 83 -6.87 5.97 11.51
C ILE A 83 -8.25 5.38 11.73
N GLY A 84 -8.47 4.15 11.26
CA GLY A 84 -9.77 3.49 11.29
C GLY A 84 -10.59 3.67 10.02
N THR A 85 -10.18 4.56 9.10
CA THR A 85 -10.78 4.65 7.78
C THR A 85 -10.77 3.29 7.11
N ARG A 86 -11.86 2.94 6.44
CA ARG A 86 -11.97 1.64 5.77
C ARG A 86 -11.92 1.82 4.26
N PHE A 87 -11.43 0.81 3.60
CA PHE A 87 -11.36 0.76 2.13
C PHE A 87 -12.06 -0.50 1.65
N ALA A 88 -13.02 -0.34 0.76
CA ALA A 88 -13.74 -1.47 0.17
C ALA A 88 -13.35 -1.63 -1.31
N CYS A 89 -13.00 -2.85 -1.68
CA CYS A 89 -12.67 -3.20 -3.06
C CYS A 89 -13.15 -4.63 -3.29
N ASN A 90 -14.18 -4.79 -4.13
CA ASN A 90 -14.87 -6.08 -4.28
C ASN A 90 -15.34 -6.58 -2.91
N ASP A 91 -14.98 -7.81 -2.54
CA ASP A 91 -15.32 -8.38 -1.22
C ASP A 91 -14.31 -8.01 -0.14
N VAL A 92 -13.20 -7.37 -0.51
CA VAL A 92 -12.14 -7.03 0.43
C VAL A 92 -12.50 -5.76 1.20
N LEU A 93 -12.33 -5.82 2.52
CA LEU A 93 -12.46 -4.65 3.39
C LEU A 93 -11.15 -4.49 4.17
N LEU A 94 -10.56 -3.30 4.08
CA LEU A 94 -9.33 -2.95 4.76
C LEU A 94 -9.60 -1.85 5.78
N GLU A 95 -8.79 -1.83 6.85
CA GLU A 95 -8.84 -0.77 7.88
C GLU A 95 -7.48 -0.10 8.00
N LEU A 96 -7.45 1.22 7.87
CA LEU A 96 -6.23 2.01 8.01
C LEU A 96 -5.72 1.95 9.45
N THR A 97 -4.50 1.45 9.65
CA THR A 97 -3.92 1.23 10.97
C THR A 97 -2.72 2.10 11.28
N GLN A 98 -2.01 2.57 10.25
CA GLN A 98 -0.81 3.38 10.44
C GLN A 98 -0.57 4.28 9.25
N ILE A 99 -0.17 5.53 9.51
CA ILE A 99 0.24 6.49 8.49
C ILE A 99 1.74 6.72 8.63
N GLY A 100 2.48 6.48 7.54
CA GLY A 100 3.92 6.61 7.53
C GLY A 100 4.64 5.50 8.28
N LYS A 101 5.94 5.52 8.21
CA LYS A 101 6.81 4.58 8.94
C LYS A 101 8.19 5.19 9.14
N GLU A 102 8.94 4.66 10.10
CA GLU A 102 10.36 4.95 10.20
C GLU A 102 11.10 4.17 9.11
N CYS A 103 12.06 4.83 8.48
CA CYS A 103 12.89 4.22 7.46
C CYS A 103 14.36 4.42 7.85
N HIS A 104 15.13 3.33 7.83
CA HIS A 104 16.56 3.42 8.06
C HIS A 104 17.23 4.01 6.82
N ASN A 105 18.15 4.95 7.02
CA ASN A 105 18.95 5.51 5.94
C ASN A 105 19.79 4.40 5.33
N GLY A 106 19.64 4.14 4.05
CA GLY A 106 20.44 3.11 3.40
C GLY A 106 19.77 2.37 2.27
N CYS A 107 18.48 2.56 2.05
CA CYS A 107 17.84 1.97 0.86
C CYS A 107 18.36 2.68 -0.39
N GLU A 108 18.36 1.99 -1.53
CA GLU A 108 18.89 2.53 -2.79
C GLU A 108 18.16 3.78 -3.25
N ILE A 109 16.85 3.84 -3.05
CA ILE A 109 16.04 5.00 -3.43
C ILE A 109 16.47 6.23 -2.63
N PHE A 110 16.65 6.09 -1.32
CA PHE A 110 17.13 7.19 -0.46
C PHE A 110 18.52 7.64 -0.87
N LYS A 111 19.43 6.70 -1.16
CA LYS A 111 20.79 7.02 -1.58
C LYS A 111 20.85 7.79 -2.88
N LYS A 112 20.00 7.45 -3.86
CA LYS A 112 19.96 8.11 -5.17
C LYS A 112 19.27 9.47 -5.13
N MET A 113 18.17 9.57 -4.40
CA MET A 113 17.29 10.75 -4.43
C MET A 113 17.48 11.67 -3.21
N GLY A 114 18.12 11.19 -2.15
CA GLY A 114 18.18 11.90 -0.87
C GLY A 114 16.84 11.95 -0.15
N ASP A 115 15.85 11.18 -0.61
CA ASP A 115 14.50 11.17 -0.08
C ASP A 115 13.81 9.85 -0.42
N CYS A 116 12.76 9.54 0.30
CA CYS A 116 11.86 8.42 0.01
C CYS A 116 10.46 8.79 0.45
N ILE A 117 9.47 8.56 -0.41
CA ILE A 117 8.09 8.94 -0.12
C ILE A 117 7.37 7.95 0.80
N MET A 118 7.81 6.70 0.87
CA MET A 118 7.13 5.67 1.68
C MET A 118 7.04 6.02 3.16
N PRO A 119 8.12 6.50 3.84
CA PRO A 119 8.02 6.86 5.26
C PRO A 119 7.02 7.96 5.55
N ARG A 120 6.79 8.86 4.60
CA ARG A 120 5.95 10.03 4.77
C ARG A 120 4.55 9.85 4.19
N GLU A 121 4.43 9.22 3.02
CA GLU A 121 3.18 9.10 2.26
C GLU A 121 2.56 7.70 2.33
N GLY A 122 3.36 6.67 2.65
CA GLY A 122 2.86 5.31 2.74
C GLY A 122 1.97 5.08 3.96
N VAL A 123 0.97 4.23 3.80
CA VAL A 123 0.08 3.85 4.89
C VAL A 123 -0.03 2.33 4.97
N PHE A 124 -0.53 1.85 6.10
CA PHE A 124 -0.71 0.42 6.34
C PHE A 124 -2.14 0.13 6.76
N ALA A 125 -2.61 -1.05 6.43
CA ALA A 125 -3.96 -1.49 6.71
C ALA A 125 -3.97 -2.94 7.16
N ARG A 126 -5.05 -3.30 7.84
CA ARG A 126 -5.37 -4.67 8.23
C ARG A 126 -6.54 -5.17 7.38
N VAL A 127 -6.54 -6.45 7.03
CA VAL A 127 -7.63 -7.05 6.28
C VAL A 127 -8.75 -7.44 7.25
N LEU A 128 -9.91 -6.77 7.11
CA LEU A 128 -11.10 -7.09 7.92
C LEU A 128 -11.94 -8.17 7.25
N HIS A 129 -11.97 -8.21 5.93
CA HIS A 129 -12.66 -9.23 5.15
C HIS A 129 -11.83 -9.56 3.91
N GLY A 130 -11.68 -10.84 3.60
CA GLY A 130 -10.87 -11.31 2.49
C GLY A 130 -11.60 -11.33 1.16
N GLY A 131 -10.84 -11.52 0.11
CA GLY A 131 -11.32 -11.58 -1.27
C GLY A 131 -10.20 -11.34 -2.26
N THR A 132 -10.54 -11.04 -3.49
CA THR A 132 -9.56 -10.79 -4.56
C THR A 132 -9.60 -9.34 -5.00
N ILE A 133 -8.42 -8.75 -5.17
CA ILE A 133 -8.26 -7.41 -5.78
C ILE A 133 -7.44 -7.56 -7.05
N ASN A 134 -7.90 -6.91 -8.13
CA ASN A 134 -7.23 -6.90 -9.42
C ASN A 134 -6.87 -5.46 -9.81
N VAL A 135 -5.81 -5.31 -10.60
CA VAL A 135 -5.50 -4.03 -11.25
C VAL A 135 -6.71 -3.57 -12.06
N GLY A 136 -7.08 -2.30 -11.90
CA GLY A 136 -8.25 -1.71 -12.55
C GLY A 136 -9.51 -1.68 -11.68
N ASP A 137 -9.52 -2.41 -10.57
CA ASP A 137 -10.65 -2.39 -9.64
C ASP A 137 -10.77 -1.05 -8.93
N ALA A 138 -11.99 -0.69 -8.55
CA ALA A 138 -12.27 0.54 -7.81
C ALA A 138 -12.11 0.31 -6.30
N LEU A 139 -11.43 1.24 -5.64
CA LEU A 139 -11.30 1.26 -4.19
C LEU A 139 -12.16 2.39 -3.64
N THR A 140 -13.08 2.06 -2.75
CA THR A 140 -13.99 3.03 -2.12
C THR A 140 -13.54 3.33 -0.70
N VAL A 141 -13.43 4.61 -0.38
CA VAL A 141 -13.10 5.07 0.98
C VAL A 141 -14.37 5.14 1.81
N LEU A 142 -14.37 4.50 2.97
CA LEU A 142 -15.48 4.49 3.92
C LEU A 142 -15.04 5.11 5.25
N PRO A 143 -15.94 5.82 5.97
CA PRO A 143 -15.57 6.41 7.25
C PRO A 143 -15.22 5.33 8.30
N PRO A 144 -14.47 5.71 9.36
CA PRO A 144 -14.26 4.81 10.49
C PRO A 144 -15.60 4.38 11.10
N VAL A 145 -15.59 3.17 11.68
CA VAL A 145 -16.77 2.69 12.40
C VAL A 145 -16.98 3.53 13.65
N GLU A 146 -18.17 4.08 13.83
CA GLU A 146 -18.54 4.77 15.07
C GLU A 146 -18.76 3.76 16.20
N GLN A 147 -18.23 4.10 17.35
CA GLN A 147 -18.42 3.30 18.56
C GLN A 147 -19.37 4.00 19.52
#